data_07a4ecfb6c7ac02ae5b6cc7268497d59
#
_entry.id   07a4ecfb6c7ac02ae5b6cc7268497d59
#
_cell.length_a   1.000
_cell.length_b   1.000
_cell.length_c   1.000
_cell.angle_alpha   90.00
_cell.angle_beta   90.00
_cell.angle_gamma   90.00
#
_symmetry.space_group_name_H-M   'P 1'
#
loop_
_entity.id
_entity.type
_entity.pdbx_description
1 polymer ?
#
loop_
_entity_poly.entity_id
_entity_poly.type
_entity_poly.pdbx_seq_one_letter_code
_entity_poly.pdbx_strand_id
1 'polypeptide(L)'
;RINVEVVKKNEVLLNFGKNKLNSKIKNLNLSNEENLVEASHNFYNYLNILDITECSGIAVAPIPNHGLGKTINDRLKRASYKDV
;
A
#
# COMPACT_ATOMS: atom_id res chain seq x y z
N ARG A 1 3.07 -7.39 2.08
CA ARG A 1 4.09 -7.39 1.00
C ARG A 1 4.14 -6.02 0.32
N ILE A 2 5.31 -5.54 0.04
CA ILE A 2 5.52 -4.25 -0.63
C ILE A 2 6.08 -4.47 -2.03
N ASN A 3 5.93 -3.43 -2.87
CA ASN A 3 6.47 -3.44 -4.24
C ASN A 3 5.96 -4.62 -5.06
N VAL A 4 4.67 -4.95 -4.93
CA VAL A 4 4.11 -6.13 -5.57
C VAL A 4 3.77 -5.89 -7.03
N GLU A 5 3.88 -6.94 -7.84
CA GLU A 5 3.45 -6.93 -9.23
C GLU A 5 2.12 -7.68 -9.40
N VAL A 6 1.75 -8.47 -8.40
CA VAL A 6 0.52 -9.28 -8.39
C VAL A 6 -0.05 -9.29 -6.98
N VAL A 7 -1.37 -9.18 -6.87
CA VAL A 7 -2.09 -9.25 -5.60
C VAL A 7 -2.61 -10.67 -5.41
N LYS A 8 -2.32 -11.27 -4.26
CA LYS A 8 -2.80 -12.61 -3.94
C LYS A 8 -4.28 -12.59 -3.56
N LYS A 9 -4.92 -13.75 -3.66
CA LYS A 9 -6.36 -13.91 -3.44
C LYS A 9 -6.85 -13.36 -2.10
N ASN A 10 -6.06 -13.51 -1.05
CA ASN A 10 -6.46 -13.13 0.32
C ASN A 10 -5.84 -11.81 0.78
N GLU A 11 -5.32 -11.02 -0.13
CA GLU A 11 -4.70 -9.74 0.21
C GLU A 11 -5.62 -8.57 -0.14
N VAL A 12 -5.62 -7.55 0.71
CA VAL A 12 -6.18 -6.23 0.36
C VAL A 12 -5.08 -5.45 -0.34
N LEU A 13 -5.46 -4.48 -1.17
CA LEU A 13 -4.49 -3.70 -1.96
C LEU A 13 -4.40 -2.26 -1.50
N LEU A 14 -3.18 -1.82 -1.21
CA LEU A 14 -2.84 -0.42 -1.06
C LEU A 14 -2.11 -0.02 -2.35
N ASN A 15 -2.83 0.63 -3.24
CA ASN A 15 -2.35 0.94 -4.58
C ASN A 15 -1.75 2.34 -4.69
N PHE A 16 -1.02 2.57 -5.78
CA PHE A 16 -0.44 3.88 -6.08
C PHE A 16 -0.42 4.05 -7.61
N GLY A 17 -1.06 5.12 -8.09
CA GLY A 17 -1.15 5.39 -9.52
C GLY A 17 -2.21 4.55 -10.22
N LYS A 18 -2.19 4.61 -11.53
CA LYS A 18 -3.11 3.84 -12.38
C LYS A 18 -2.40 2.61 -12.91
N ASN A 19 -2.88 1.44 -12.58
CA ASN A 19 -2.30 0.17 -13.02
C ASN A 19 -3.35 -0.93 -13.00
N LYS A 20 -2.94 -2.16 -13.32
CA LYS A 20 -3.84 -3.30 -13.41
C LYS A 20 -4.00 -4.07 -12.10
N LEU A 21 -3.33 -3.63 -11.05
CA LEU A 21 -3.43 -4.31 -9.76
C LEU A 21 -4.85 -4.18 -9.21
N ASN A 22 -5.34 -5.25 -8.63
CA ASN A 22 -6.68 -5.27 -8.05
C ASN A 22 -6.79 -6.37 -7.01
N SER A 23 -7.41 -6.04 -5.88
CA SER A 23 -7.74 -7.01 -4.84
C SER A 23 -9.21 -7.37 -4.94
N LYS A 24 -9.55 -8.62 -4.64
CA LYS A 24 -10.94 -9.06 -4.56
C LYS A 24 -11.59 -8.69 -3.23
N ILE A 25 -10.79 -8.27 -2.25
CA ILE A 25 -11.29 -7.94 -0.91
C ILE A 25 -11.51 -6.44 -0.76
N LYS A 26 -10.46 -5.65 -0.93
CA LYS A 26 -10.54 -4.20 -0.79
C LYS A 26 -9.39 -3.54 -1.53
N ASN A 27 -9.69 -2.42 -2.17
CA ASN A 27 -8.72 -1.62 -2.89
C ASN A 27 -8.75 -0.18 -2.38
N LEU A 28 -7.59 0.33 -1.98
CA LEU A 28 -7.42 1.73 -1.64
C LEU A 28 -6.25 2.27 -2.45
N ASN A 29 -6.37 3.47 -2.99
CA ASN A 29 -5.30 4.08 -3.78
C ASN A 29 -4.78 5.31 -3.05
N LEU A 30 -3.49 5.34 -2.77
CA LEU A 30 -2.86 6.47 -2.10
C LEU A 30 -2.94 7.73 -2.96
N SER A 31 -2.75 7.60 -4.25
CA SER A 31 -2.90 8.69 -5.21
C SER A 31 -3.01 8.12 -6.62
N ASN A 32 -4.15 8.33 -7.28
CA ASN A 32 -4.33 7.91 -8.66
C ASN A 32 -3.41 8.65 -9.62
N GLU A 33 -3.00 9.86 -9.26
CA GLU A 33 -2.16 10.72 -10.09
C GLU A 33 -0.68 10.60 -9.75
N GLU A 34 -0.32 9.63 -8.90
CA GLU A 34 1.06 9.42 -8.45
C GLU A 34 1.65 10.63 -7.74
N ASN A 35 0.82 11.35 -7.01
CA ASN A 35 1.24 12.50 -6.22
C ASN A 35 1.69 12.04 -4.84
N LEU A 36 3.00 12.18 -4.56
CA LEU A 36 3.57 11.69 -3.31
C LEU A 36 3.10 12.47 -2.08
N VAL A 37 2.75 13.75 -2.22
CA VAL A 37 2.20 14.54 -1.12
C VAL A 37 0.83 13.99 -0.73
N GLU A 38 -0.03 13.76 -1.71
CA GLU A 38 -1.34 13.15 -1.48
C GLU A 38 -1.20 11.75 -0.88
N ALA A 39 -0.30 10.95 -1.42
CA ALA A 39 -0.06 9.60 -0.93
C ALA A 39 0.38 9.62 0.54
N SER A 40 1.25 10.55 0.91
CA SER A 40 1.72 10.70 2.29
C SER A 40 0.58 11.05 3.24
N HIS A 41 -0.32 11.94 2.83
CA HIS A 41 -1.49 12.31 3.63
C HIS A 41 -2.44 11.13 3.82
N ASN A 42 -2.63 10.31 2.79
CA ASN A 42 -3.56 9.19 2.85
C ASN A 42 -2.99 7.95 3.53
N PHE A 43 -1.69 7.85 3.60
CA PHE A 43 -0.98 6.64 4.02
C PHE A 43 -1.47 6.08 5.37
N TYR A 44 -1.45 6.90 6.41
CA TYR A 44 -1.84 6.44 7.75
C TYR A 44 -3.30 6.06 7.84
N ASN A 45 -4.17 6.87 7.26
CA ASN A 45 -5.60 6.60 7.29
C ASN A 45 -5.92 5.29 6.59
N TYR A 46 -5.31 5.06 5.43
CA TYR A 46 -5.58 3.87 4.64
C TYR A 46 -5.00 2.61 5.29
N LEU A 47 -3.83 2.71 5.93
CA LEU A 47 -3.29 1.57 6.68
C LEU A 47 -4.20 1.19 7.84
N ASN A 48 -4.74 2.16 8.56
CA ASN A 48 -5.67 1.90 9.64
C ASN A 48 -6.94 1.22 9.15
N ILE A 49 -7.46 1.66 8.01
CA ILE A 49 -8.64 1.05 7.41
C ILE A 49 -8.35 -0.40 7.02
N LEU A 50 -7.19 -0.66 6.44
CA LEU A 50 -6.82 -2.00 6.01
C LEU A 50 -6.51 -2.93 7.17
N ASP A 51 -5.96 -2.40 8.26
CA ASP A 51 -5.65 -3.19 9.46
C ASP A 51 -6.89 -3.77 10.11
N ILE A 52 -8.02 -3.07 10.03
CA ILE A 52 -9.27 -3.58 10.62
C ILE A 52 -10.06 -4.45 9.67
N THR A 53 -9.59 -4.58 8.42
CA THR A 53 -10.24 -5.46 7.42
C THR A 53 -9.74 -6.89 7.63
N GLU A 54 -10.66 -7.84 7.70
CA GLU A 54 -10.29 -9.26 7.82
C GLU A 54 -9.63 -9.72 6.53
N CYS A 55 -8.33 -9.99 6.61
CA CYS A 55 -7.55 -10.45 5.47
C CYS A 55 -6.29 -11.14 5.96
N SER A 56 -5.64 -11.90 5.10
CA SER A 56 -4.38 -12.57 5.45
C SER A 56 -3.16 -11.68 5.22
N GLY A 57 -3.33 -10.52 4.59
CA GLY A 57 -2.23 -9.61 4.38
C GLY A 57 -2.59 -8.41 3.53
N ILE A 58 -1.64 -7.50 3.43
CA ILE A 58 -1.76 -6.28 2.63
C ILE A 58 -0.71 -6.32 1.53
N ALA A 59 -1.15 -6.13 0.28
CA ALA A 59 -0.26 -5.98 -0.87
C ALA A 59 -0.12 -4.49 -1.16
N VAL A 60 1.10 -4.03 -1.34
CA VAL A 60 1.38 -2.62 -1.62
C VAL A 60 2.02 -2.48 -2.99
N ALA A 61 1.41 -1.67 -3.84
CA ALA A 61 1.93 -1.37 -5.18
C ALA A 61 3.28 -0.67 -5.11
N PRO A 62 4.08 -0.73 -6.17
CA PRO A 62 5.36 -0.01 -6.22
C PRO A 62 5.17 1.48 -6.01
N ILE A 63 5.97 2.06 -5.09
CA ILE A 63 5.98 3.48 -4.79
C ILE A 63 7.39 3.99 -5.06
N PRO A 64 7.55 5.12 -5.78
CA PRO A 64 8.88 5.66 -6.08
C PRO A 64 9.71 5.85 -4.82
N ASN A 65 10.96 5.38 -4.85
CA ASN A 65 11.82 5.40 -3.67
C ASN A 65 12.67 6.67 -3.59
N HIS A 66 11.99 7.82 -3.65
CA HIS A 66 12.63 9.12 -3.49
C HIS A 66 11.66 10.09 -2.81
N GLY A 67 12.21 11.10 -2.15
CA GLY A 67 11.41 12.10 -1.43
C GLY A 67 10.45 11.45 -0.45
N LEU A 68 9.19 11.88 -0.46
CA LEU A 68 8.15 11.33 0.41
C LEU A 68 7.89 9.86 0.16
N GLY A 69 8.11 9.39 -1.07
CA GLY A 69 7.95 7.97 -1.40
C GLY A 69 8.94 7.09 -0.64
N LYS A 70 10.17 7.57 -0.46
CA LYS A 70 11.16 6.85 0.33
C LYS A 70 10.72 6.71 1.78
N THR A 71 10.15 7.77 2.35
CA THR A 71 9.64 7.75 3.72
C THR A 71 8.51 6.73 3.86
N ILE A 72 7.59 6.70 2.91
CA ILE A 72 6.49 5.73 2.90
C ILE A 72 7.03 4.31 2.82
N ASN A 73 7.96 4.06 1.91
CA ASN A 73 8.57 2.73 1.75
C ASN A 73 9.31 2.28 3.00
N ASP A 74 10.04 3.17 3.66
CA ASP A 74 10.75 2.84 4.90
C ASP A 74 9.79 2.44 6.00
N ARG A 75 8.67 3.13 6.13
CA ARG A 75 7.65 2.79 7.13
C ARG A 75 6.97 1.47 6.83
N LEU A 76 6.72 1.19 5.56
CA LEU A 76 6.14 -0.09 5.15
C LEU A 76 7.08 -1.24 5.46
N LYS A 77 8.37 -1.07 5.23
CA LYS A 77 9.37 -2.08 5.56
C LYS A 77 9.40 -2.37 7.05
N ARG A 78 9.36 -1.32 7.88
CA ARG A 78 9.33 -1.49 9.33
C ARG A 78 8.09 -2.23 9.80
N ALA A 79 6.94 -1.91 9.21
CA ALA A 79 5.70 -2.59 9.54
C ALA A 79 5.76 -4.08 9.19
N SER A 80 6.38 -4.43 8.06
CA SER A 80 6.48 -5.83 7.65
C SER A 80 7.41 -6.65 8.54
N TYR A 81 8.39 -6.02 9.18
CA TYR A 81 9.28 -6.71 10.11
C TYR A 81 8.61 -7.09 11.43
N LYS A 82 7.54 -6.41 11.80
CA LYS A 82 6.84 -6.70 13.05
C LYS A 82 6.07 -8.00 13.03
N ASP A 83 5.82 -8.53 11.86
CA ASP A 83 5.03 -9.75 11.68
C ASP A 83 5.86 -11.02 11.70
N VAL A 84 7.13 -10.90 12.00
CA VAL A 84 8.05 -12.04 12.02
C VAL A 84 8.09 -12.69 13.40
#